data_397fdc9f9e9e200c42fc9003796e745b
#
_entry.id   397fdc9f9e9e200c42fc9003796e745b
#
_cell.length_a   1.000
_cell.length_b   1.000
_cell.length_c   1.000
_cell.angle_alpha   90.00
_cell.angle_beta   90.00
_cell.angle_gamma   90.00
#
_symmetry.space_group_name_H-M   'P 1'
#
loop_
_entity.id
_entity.type
_entity.pdbx_description
1 polymer ?
#
loop_
_entity_poly.entity_id
_entity_poly.type
_entity_poly.pdbx_seq_one_letter_code
_entity_poly.pdbx_strand_id
1 'polypeptide(L)'
;MLDSYKHRLRKAAAAFCAAAFLLGSVPAARAASVCPPPQVSAACAALIDGRTGQTLYEKNADRRALIASTTKIMTGLLVCEAGEADRRVTVPAAAVGLEGSSMYLKRGETLTRRDLLYGMMLHSGNDAALTLAISVSGSEQAFVRQMNLRAQALGLRQTHFANPHGLDSGENYSSARDLAALAQAALQNQQFRTVVGTKTIACAGRTLTNHNKLLWRYDGCIGVKTGYTRHAGRILVSAAERGESQLIAVTLADPDDWRDHAALLDYGFAVLASQTPVYPQNRRIVWK
;
A
#
# COMPACT_ATOMS: atom_id res chain seq x y z
N MET A 1 77.23 27.89 -15.94
CA MET A 1 76.03 27.98 -15.06
C MET A 1 74.72 27.73 -15.79
N LEU A 2 74.59 27.87 -17.07
CA LEU A 2 73.33 27.65 -17.82
C LEU A 2 73.01 26.18 -18.12
N ASP A 3 73.98 25.29 -18.20
CA ASP A 3 73.70 23.87 -18.53
C ASP A 3 73.21 23.05 -17.35
N SER A 4 73.52 23.42 -16.09
CA SER A 4 73.04 22.79 -14.95
C SER A 4 71.52 23.07 -14.72
N TYR A 5 71.03 24.20 -15.19
CA TYR A 5 69.59 24.60 -15.04
C TYR A 5 68.71 23.86 -16.02
N LYS A 6 69.20 23.61 -17.24
CA LYS A 6 68.45 22.85 -18.26
C LYS A 6 68.30 21.37 -17.91
N HIS A 7 69.27 20.81 -17.17
CA HIS A 7 69.21 19.41 -16.77
C HIS A 7 68.24 19.16 -15.60
N ARG A 8 68.03 20.16 -14.69
CA ARG A 8 67.04 20.12 -13.60
C ARG A 8 65.61 20.30 -14.12
N LEU A 9 65.36 21.13 -15.11
CA LEU A 9 64.06 21.33 -15.73
C LEU A 9 63.60 20.11 -16.54
N ARG A 10 64.49 19.35 -17.17
CA ARG A 10 64.16 18.11 -17.90
C ARG A 10 63.79 16.96 -16.94
N LYS A 11 64.41 16.88 -15.76
CA LYS A 11 64.05 15.87 -14.74
C LYS A 11 62.75 16.20 -14.01
N ALA A 12 62.38 17.47 -13.85
CA ALA A 12 61.13 17.89 -13.29
C ALA A 12 59.94 17.64 -14.24
N ALA A 13 60.13 17.83 -15.54
CA ALA A 13 59.09 17.57 -16.55
C ALA A 13 58.81 16.06 -16.74
N ALA A 14 59.83 15.20 -16.60
CA ALA A 14 59.66 13.74 -16.70
C ALA A 14 58.96 13.15 -15.45
N ALA A 15 59.10 13.76 -14.27
CA ALA A 15 58.39 13.33 -13.05
C ALA A 15 56.92 13.74 -13.05
N PHE A 16 56.54 14.81 -13.75
CA PHE A 16 55.15 15.27 -13.82
C PHE A 16 54.30 14.48 -14.82
N CYS A 17 54.89 13.87 -15.83
CA CYS A 17 54.18 13.02 -16.79
C CYS A 17 53.93 11.58 -16.28
N ALA A 18 54.68 11.11 -15.27
CA ALA A 18 54.47 9.76 -14.70
C ALA A 18 53.38 9.72 -13.61
N ALA A 19 53.00 10.86 -13.03
CA ALA A 19 51.95 10.94 -12.03
C ALA A 19 50.54 11.09 -12.60
N ALA A 20 50.37 11.32 -13.88
CA ALA A 20 49.07 11.55 -14.55
C ALA A 20 48.39 10.27 -15.08
N PHE A 21 48.98 9.08 -14.93
CA PHE A 21 48.44 7.81 -15.47
C PHE A 21 47.90 6.84 -14.41
N LEU A 22 47.74 7.28 -13.17
CA LEU A 22 47.08 6.52 -12.10
C LEU A 22 45.70 7.10 -11.75
N LEU A 23 45.05 7.78 -12.68
CA LEU A 23 43.60 7.94 -12.63
C LEU A 23 42.99 6.58 -12.92
N GLY A 24 42.83 5.78 -11.85
CA GLY A 24 42.17 4.52 -11.88
C GLY A 24 40.86 4.64 -12.65
N SER A 25 40.67 3.75 -13.60
CA SER A 25 39.37 3.49 -14.23
C SER A 25 38.37 3.24 -13.10
N VAL A 26 37.61 4.29 -12.73
CA VAL A 26 36.40 4.13 -11.96
C VAL A 26 35.54 3.16 -12.78
N PRO A 27 35.23 1.95 -12.28
CA PRO A 27 34.37 1.05 -13.01
C PRO A 27 33.10 1.86 -13.25
N ALA A 28 32.75 2.13 -14.50
CA ALA A 28 31.48 2.70 -14.85
C ALA A 28 30.42 1.81 -14.16
N ALA A 29 29.78 2.35 -13.14
CA ALA A 29 28.66 1.67 -12.49
C ALA A 29 27.72 1.32 -13.63
N ARG A 30 27.64 0.04 -13.96
CA ARG A 30 26.75 -0.49 -14.98
C ARG A 30 25.36 -0.08 -14.50
N ALA A 31 24.80 0.95 -15.12
CA ALA A 31 23.43 1.35 -14.85
C ALA A 31 22.59 0.08 -15.05
N ALA A 32 22.10 -0.49 -13.95
CA ALA A 32 21.18 -1.60 -14.03
C ALA A 32 20.05 -1.12 -14.93
N SER A 33 19.76 -1.84 -16.00
CA SER A 33 18.66 -1.51 -16.89
C SER A 33 17.38 -1.64 -16.09
N VAL A 34 16.93 -0.54 -15.52
CA VAL A 34 15.65 -0.49 -14.81
C VAL A 34 14.59 -0.82 -15.84
N CYS A 35 13.78 -1.83 -15.57
CA CYS A 35 12.63 -2.19 -16.39
C CYS A 35 11.80 -0.92 -16.64
N PRO A 36 11.37 -0.63 -17.88
CA PRO A 36 10.56 0.55 -18.15
C PRO A 36 9.25 0.49 -17.32
N PRO A 37 8.75 1.65 -16.87
CA PRO A 37 7.51 1.68 -16.08
C PRO A 37 6.34 1.10 -16.87
N PRO A 38 5.47 0.31 -16.23
CA PRO A 38 4.37 -0.34 -16.91
C PRO A 38 3.32 0.66 -17.42
N GLN A 39 2.68 0.34 -18.55
CA GLN A 39 1.49 1.03 -19.00
C GLN A 39 0.28 0.44 -18.28
N VAL A 40 -0.40 1.22 -17.43
CA VAL A 40 -1.62 0.80 -16.72
C VAL A 40 -2.85 1.43 -17.32
N SER A 41 -3.96 0.67 -17.35
CA SER A 41 -5.26 1.11 -17.87
C SER A 41 -6.00 2.03 -16.88
N ALA A 42 -5.63 2.01 -15.61
CA ALA A 42 -6.21 2.83 -14.57
C ALA A 42 -6.19 4.34 -14.90
N ALA A 43 -7.23 5.07 -14.49
CA ALA A 43 -7.27 6.53 -14.62
C ALA A 43 -6.29 7.21 -13.68
N CYS A 44 -6.10 6.66 -12.46
CA CYS A 44 -5.11 7.11 -11.47
C CYS A 44 -4.41 5.90 -10.89
N ALA A 45 -3.11 6.01 -10.62
CA ALA A 45 -2.35 4.95 -9.98
C ALA A 45 -1.21 5.51 -9.12
N ALA A 46 -0.84 4.76 -8.08
CA ALA A 46 0.34 4.98 -7.26
C ALA A 46 0.95 3.64 -6.87
N LEU A 47 2.28 3.58 -6.86
CA LEU A 47 3.06 2.48 -6.28
C LEU A 47 4.09 3.09 -5.35
N ILE A 48 4.13 2.60 -4.12
CA ILE A 48 5.12 3.02 -3.13
C ILE A 48 5.89 1.82 -2.56
N ASP A 49 7.12 2.07 -2.12
CA ASP A 49 7.78 1.20 -1.17
C ASP A 49 7.00 1.28 0.16
N GLY A 50 6.44 0.16 0.59
CA GLY A 50 5.60 0.08 1.78
C GLY A 50 6.35 0.31 3.10
N ARG A 51 7.68 0.23 3.11
CA ARG A 51 8.51 0.47 4.30
C ARG A 51 8.90 1.93 4.44
N THR A 52 9.29 2.56 3.34
CA THR A 52 9.83 3.93 3.34
C THR A 52 8.82 4.99 2.95
N GLY A 53 7.75 4.62 2.24
CA GLY A 53 6.79 5.53 1.63
C GLY A 53 7.29 6.16 0.32
N GLN A 54 8.50 5.77 -0.15
CA GLN A 54 9.05 6.28 -1.41
C GLN A 54 8.14 5.93 -2.58
N THR A 55 7.81 6.93 -3.40
CA THR A 55 7.05 6.72 -4.64
C THR A 55 7.94 6.07 -5.70
N LEU A 56 7.47 4.95 -6.25
CA LEU A 56 8.15 4.19 -7.32
C LEU A 56 7.44 4.36 -8.68
N TYR A 57 6.13 4.60 -8.68
CA TYR A 57 5.33 4.86 -9.88
C TYR A 57 4.13 5.73 -9.53
N GLU A 58 3.75 6.61 -10.48
CA GLU A 58 2.54 7.40 -10.34
C GLU A 58 1.91 7.76 -11.69
N LYS A 59 0.59 7.83 -11.70
CA LYS A 59 -0.23 8.32 -12.81
C LYS A 59 -1.41 9.08 -12.21
N ASN A 60 -1.48 10.38 -12.41
CA ASN A 60 -2.52 11.24 -11.83
C ASN A 60 -2.74 10.99 -10.33
N ALA A 61 -1.65 10.72 -9.57
CA ALA A 61 -1.71 10.15 -8.23
C ALA A 61 -2.42 11.04 -7.20
N ASP A 62 -2.46 12.37 -7.40
CA ASP A 62 -3.10 13.33 -6.51
C ASP A 62 -4.52 13.74 -6.95
N ARG A 63 -5.01 13.19 -8.06
CA ARG A 63 -6.36 13.46 -8.53
C ARG A 63 -7.40 12.88 -7.58
N ARG A 64 -8.35 13.69 -7.11
CA ARG A 64 -9.50 13.24 -6.31
C ARG A 64 -10.42 12.35 -7.15
N ALA A 65 -10.86 11.26 -6.57
CA ALA A 65 -11.81 10.33 -7.16
C ALA A 65 -12.69 9.69 -6.08
N LEU A 66 -13.83 9.16 -6.47
CA LEU A 66 -14.63 8.28 -5.62
C LEU A 66 -13.84 7.02 -5.32
N ILE A 67 -13.93 6.52 -4.09
CA ILE A 67 -13.08 5.44 -3.59
C ILE A 67 -13.83 4.18 -3.20
N ALA A 68 -15.15 4.19 -3.31
CA ALA A 68 -16.00 3.04 -3.00
C ALA A 68 -15.57 2.35 -1.68
N SER A 69 -15.61 1.03 -1.64
CA SER A 69 -15.28 0.23 -0.45
C SER A 69 -13.81 0.26 -0.01
N THR A 70 -12.91 0.96 -0.71
CA THR A 70 -11.55 1.20 -0.16
C THR A 70 -11.58 2.17 1.04
N THR A 71 -12.66 2.94 1.22
CA THR A 71 -13.01 3.64 2.47
C THR A 71 -12.84 2.77 3.71
N LYS A 72 -13.16 1.47 3.61
CA LYS A 72 -13.09 0.52 4.72
C LYS A 72 -11.66 0.27 5.24
N ILE A 73 -10.63 0.72 4.51
CA ILE A 73 -9.25 0.70 5.02
C ILE A 73 -9.13 1.64 6.23
N MET A 74 -9.68 2.86 6.14
CA MET A 74 -9.71 3.80 7.28
C MET A 74 -10.60 3.27 8.40
N THR A 75 -11.77 2.72 8.08
CA THR A 75 -12.66 2.12 9.07
C THR A 75 -11.97 0.98 9.81
N GLY A 76 -11.31 0.08 9.08
CA GLY A 76 -10.57 -1.04 9.65
C GLY A 76 -9.39 -0.59 10.52
N LEU A 77 -8.65 0.42 10.09
CA LEU A 77 -7.55 1.02 10.87
C LEU A 77 -8.08 1.53 12.22
N LEU A 78 -9.12 2.37 12.22
CA LEU A 78 -9.68 2.92 13.46
C LEU A 78 -10.26 1.85 14.38
N VAL A 79 -10.90 0.82 13.84
CA VAL A 79 -11.39 -0.32 14.63
C VAL A 79 -10.23 -1.07 15.28
N CYS A 80 -9.14 -1.28 14.56
CA CYS A 80 -7.95 -1.94 15.11
C CYS A 80 -7.24 -1.06 16.15
N GLU A 81 -7.16 0.26 15.92
CA GLU A 81 -6.60 1.22 16.89
C GLU A 81 -7.42 1.32 18.17
N ALA A 82 -8.75 1.19 18.08
CA ALA A 82 -9.63 1.14 19.24
C ALA A 82 -9.48 -0.13 20.08
N GLY A 83 -8.89 -1.20 19.52
CA GLY A 83 -8.64 -2.47 20.20
C GLY A 83 -9.91 -3.26 20.51
N GLU A 84 -9.87 -4.04 21.60
CA GLU A 84 -11.01 -4.84 22.12
C GLU A 84 -11.60 -5.78 21.05
N ALA A 85 -10.75 -6.52 20.33
CA ALA A 85 -11.17 -7.40 19.23
C ALA A 85 -12.29 -8.40 19.62
N ASP A 86 -12.27 -8.88 20.86
CA ASP A 86 -13.22 -9.86 21.38
C ASP A 86 -14.46 -9.22 22.02
N ARG A 87 -14.55 -7.89 22.06
CA ARG A 87 -15.75 -7.18 22.52
C ARG A 87 -16.95 -7.57 21.67
N ARG A 88 -18.01 -8.01 22.34
CA ARG A 88 -19.27 -8.33 21.69
C ARG A 88 -20.05 -7.05 21.37
N VAL A 89 -20.58 -6.99 20.16
CA VAL A 89 -21.30 -5.86 19.61
C VAL A 89 -22.66 -6.33 19.12
N THR A 90 -23.70 -5.63 19.50
CA THR A 90 -25.07 -5.87 19.01
C THR A 90 -25.31 -5.06 17.75
N VAL A 91 -25.77 -5.71 16.69
CA VAL A 91 -26.09 -5.09 15.41
C VAL A 91 -27.25 -4.10 15.55
N PRO A 92 -27.04 -2.80 15.28
CA PRO A 92 -28.12 -1.81 15.38
C PRO A 92 -29.06 -1.91 14.18
N ALA A 93 -30.32 -1.47 14.37
CA ALA A 93 -31.28 -1.47 13.27
C ALA A 93 -30.83 -0.69 12.03
N ALA A 94 -30.09 0.40 12.23
CA ALA A 94 -29.58 1.24 11.14
C ALA A 94 -28.57 0.53 10.22
N ALA A 95 -27.91 -0.54 10.69
CA ALA A 95 -26.95 -1.29 9.88
C ALA A 95 -27.60 -2.37 9.01
N VAL A 96 -28.88 -2.69 9.24
CA VAL A 96 -29.55 -3.77 8.51
C VAL A 96 -30.15 -3.24 7.21
N GLY A 97 -29.94 -3.99 6.11
CA GLY A 97 -30.51 -3.66 4.80
C GLY A 97 -29.80 -2.53 4.06
N LEU A 98 -28.57 -2.18 4.47
CA LEU A 98 -27.76 -1.25 3.69
C LEU A 98 -27.48 -1.80 2.29
N GLU A 99 -27.55 -0.91 1.30
CA GLU A 99 -27.26 -1.22 -0.10
C GLU A 99 -25.85 -1.79 -0.28
N GLY A 100 -25.67 -2.65 -1.30
CA GLY A 100 -24.39 -3.18 -1.72
C GLY A 100 -23.96 -4.44 -0.97
N SER A 101 -22.66 -4.63 -0.79
CA SER A 101 -22.11 -5.83 -0.14
C SER A 101 -22.50 -5.90 1.34
N SER A 102 -22.91 -7.08 1.80
CA SER A 102 -23.44 -7.29 3.15
C SER A 102 -22.97 -8.63 3.73
N MET A 103 -22.81 -8.70 5.04
CA MET A 103 -22.74 -9.96 5.80
C MET A 103 -24.12 -10.56 6.04
N TYR A 104 -25.18 -9.86 5.66
CA TYR A 104 -26.59 -10.21 5.97
C TYR A 104 -26.84 -10.30 7.47
N LEU A 105 -26.35 -9.27 8.19
CA LEU A 105 -26.53 -9.15 9.64
C LEU A 105 -28.00 -8.91 9.98
N LYS A 106 -28.45 -9.48 11.12
CA LYS A 106 -29.81 -9.29 11.61
C LYS A 106 -29.83 -8.31 12.79
N ARG A 107 -30.88 -7.51 12.90
CA ARG A 107 -31.10 -6.64 14.07
C ARG A 107 -30.98 -7.42 15.35
N GLY A 108 -30.21 -6.94 16.31
CA GLY A 108 -30.00 -7.59 17.59
C GLY A 108 -29.05 -8.79 17.58
N GLU A 109 -28.56 -9.20 16.41
CA GLU A 109 -27.49 -10.20 16.33
C GLU A 109 -26.23 -9.70 17.07
N THR A 110 -25.57 -10.58 17.80
CA THR A 110 -24.39 -10.21 18.58
C THR A 110 -23.14 -10.94 18.09
N LEU A 111 -22.14 -10.19 17.63
CA LEU A 111 -20.88 -10.70 17.11
C LEU A 111 -19.71 -10.02 17.84
N THR A 112 -18.51 -10.58 17.70
CA THR A 112 -17.28 -9.88 18.15
C THR A 112 -16.89 -8.79 17.16
N ARG A 113 -16.16 -7.76 17.62
CA ARG A 113 -15.53 -6.78 16.70
C ARG A 113 -14.65 -7.47 15.67
N ARG A 114 -13.97 -8.54 16.06
CA ARG A 114 -13.13 -9.36 15.17
C ARG A 114 -13.94 -9.98 14.04
N ASP A 115 -15.08 -10.63 14.33
CA ASP A 115 -15.95 -11.24 13.32
C ASP A 115 -16.46 -10.19 12.33
N LEU A 116 -16.90 -9.03 12.85
CA LEU A 116 -17.37 -7.92 12.05
C LEU A 116 -16.24 -7.34 11.18
N LEU A 117 -14.99 -7.25 11.70
CA LEU A 117 -13.83 -6.78 10.96
C LEU A 117 -13.50 -7.72 9.80
N TYR A 118 -13.54 -9.02 10.00
CA TYR A 118 -13.41 -10.00 8.92
C TYR A 118 -14.51 -9.84 7.87
N GLY A 119 -15.76 -9.73 8.28
CA GLY A 119 -16.86 -9.55 7.35
C GLY A 119 -16.78 -8.25 6.55
N MET A 120 -16.39 -7.18 7.21
CA MET A 120 -16.16 -5.89 6.56
C MET A 120 -15.01 -5.93 5.54
N MET A 121 -13.87 -6.52 5.89
CA MET A 121 -12.70 -6.47 5.01
C MET A 121 -12.76 -7.54 3.91
N LEU A 122 -13.11 -8.78 4.20
CA LEU A 122 -13.11 -9.86 3.22
C LEU A 122 -14.32 -9.79 2.29
N HIS A 123 -15.52 -9.66 2.87
CA HIS A 123 -16.79 -9.68 2.13
C HIS A 123 -17.32 -8.28 1.80
N SER A 124 -16.59 -7.26 2.22
CA SER A 124 -16.94 -5.85 1.99
C SER A 124 -18.26 -5.40 2.63
N GLY A 125 -18.71 -6.05 3.72
CA GLY A 125 -20.00 -5.82 4.37
C GLY A 125 -20.20 -4.36 4.82
N ASN A 126 -21.21 -3.68 4.25
CA ASN A 126 -21.56 -2.31 4.63
C ASN A 126 -22.24 -2.29 6.00
N ASP A 127 -23.06 -3.30 6.27
CA ASP A 127 -23.69 -3.57 7.57
C ASP A 127 -22.67 -3.76 8.69
N ALA A 128 -21.60 -4.52 8.43
CA ALA A 128 -20.48 -4.69 9.37
C ALA A 128 -19.71 -3.37 9.59
N ALA A 129 -19.48 -2.60 8.54
CA ALA A 129 -18.77 -1.31 8.63
C ALA A 129 -19.53 -0.32 9.53
N LEU A 130 -20.85 -0.17 9.34
CA LEU A 130 -21.66 0.72 10.16
C LEU A 130 -21.80 0.22 11.60
N THR A 131 -21.96 -1.09 11.78
CA THR A 131 -22.01 -1.70 13.13
C THR A 131 -20.73 -1.44 13.90
N LEU A 132 -19.56 -1.62 13.26
CA LEU A 132 -18.25 -1.33 13.84
C LEU A 132 -18.10 0.15 14.18
N ALA A 133 -18.45 1.05 13.25
CA ALA A 133 -18.37 2.49 13.45
C ALA A 133 -19.16 2.94 14.68
N ILE A 134 -20.41 2.48 14.80
CA ILE A 134 -21.26 2.78 15.97
C ILE A 134 -20.66 2.18 17.24
N SER A 135 -20.11 0.97 17.18
CA SER A 135 -19.52 0.30 18.34
C SER A 135 -18.28 1.00 18.90
N VAL A 136 -17.53 1.70 18.03
CA VAL A 136 -16.31 2.43 18.42
C VAL A 136 -16.62 3.82 18.93
N SER A 137 -17.53 4.54 18.26
CA SER A 137 -17.73 5.99 18.47
C SER A 137 -19.13 6.38 18.95
N GLY A 138 -20.01 5.40 19.19
CA GLY A 138 -21.39 5.64 19.63
C GLY A 138 -22.35 6.06 18.51
N SER A 139 -21.85 6.63 17.42
CA SER A 139 -22.66 7.00 16.25
C SER A 139 -21.81 7.04 14.97
N GLU A 140 -22.48 6.92 13.81
CA GLU A 140 -21.84 7.06 12.50
C GLU A 140 -21.16 8.43 12.36
N GLN A 141 -21.86 9.50 12.72
CA GLN A 141 -21.35 10.88 12.59
C GLN A 141 -20.09 11.10 13.46
N ALA A 142 -20.05 10.53 14.67
CA ALA A 142 -18.89 10.62 15.54
C ALA A 142 -17.71 9.85 14.95
N PHE A 143 -17.96 8.68 14.36
CA PHE A 143 -16.94 7.88 13.69
C PHE A 143 -16.39 8.57 12.43
N VAL A 144 -17.25 9.15 11.59
CA VAL A 144 -16.84 9.91 10.40
C VAL A 144 -15.95 11.09 10.78
N ARG A 145 -16.26 11.80 11.87
CA ARG A 145 -15.37 12.85 12.39
C ARG A 145 -13.98 12.27 12.74
N GLN A 146 -13.92 11.11 13.39
CA GLN A 146 -12.65 10.44 13.70
C GLN A 146 -11.90 10.02 12.44
N MET A 147 -12.59 9.51 11.41
CA MET A 147 -11.98 9.18 10.11
C MET A 147 -11.28 10.40 9.50
N ASN A 148 -11.93 11.56 9.49
CA ASN A 148 -11.36 12.80 8.91
C ASN A 148 -10.23 13.37 9.77
N LEU A 149 -10.32 13.32 11.09
CA LEU A 149 -9.21 13.68 12.00
C LEU A 149 -8.00 12.76 11.77
N ARG A 150 -8.24 11.45 11.60
CA ARG A 150 -7.16 10.50 11.32
C ARG A 150 -6.54 10.73 9.95
N ALA A 151 -7.34 11.03 8.92
CA ALA A 151 -6.86 11.41 7.60
C ALA A 151 -5.95 12.65 7.67
N GLN A 152 -6.35 13.66 8.41
CA GLN A 152 -5.54 14.87 8.64
C GLN A 152 -4.22 14.52 9.36
N ALA A 153 -4.26 13.69 10.41
CA ALA A 153 -3.07 13.27 11.16
C ALA A 153 -2.09 12.45 10.30
N LEU A 154 -2.59 11.71 9.30
CA LEU A 154 -1.79 10.97 8.32
C LEU A 154 -1.33 11.83 7.14
N GLY A 155 -1.72 13.10 7.07
CA GLY A 155 -1.35 14.01 5.98
C GLY A 155 -2.06 13.72 4.65
N LEU A 156 -3.22 13.08 4.66
CA LEU A 156 -4.01 12.74 3.46
C LEU A 156 -4.73 13.97 2.94
N ARG A 157 -4.08 14.74 2.08
CA ARG A 157 -4.54 16.08 1.67
C ARG A 157 -5.69 16.09 0.65
N GLN A 158 -5.86 15.00 -0.06
CA GLN A 158 -6.88 14.83 -1.10
C GLN A 158 -7.98 13.87 -0.65
N THR A 159 -8.19 13.69 0.68
CA THR A 159 -9.07 12.70 1.25
C THR A 159 -10.13 13.33 2.14
N HIS A 160 -11.37 12.90 1.97
CA HIS A 160 -12.48 13.17 2.88
C HIS A 160 -13.40 11.96 2.95
N PHE A 161 -13.88 11.65 4.13
CA PHE A 161 -14.81 10.55 4.41
C PHE A 161 -16.16 11.10 4.82
N ALA A 162 -17.23 10.63 4.17
CA ALA A 162 -18.63 10.98 4.49
C ALA A 162 -19.37 9.84 5.19
N ASN A 163 -18.85 8.60 5.12
CA ASN A 163 -19.43 7.41 5.73
C ASN A 163 -18.36 6.33 5.96
N PRO A 164 -18.63 5.30 6.81
CA PRO A 164 -17.63 4.28 7.13
C PRO A 164 -17.54 3.13 6.10
N HIS A 165 -18.43 3.08 5.12
CA HIS A 165 -18.58 1.91 4.23
C HIS A 165 -18.20 2.16 2.77
N GLY A 166 -18.20 3.42 2.31
CA GLY A 166 -17.81 3.78 0.95
C GLY A 166 -18.93 3.76 -0.08
N LEU A 167 -20.20 3.81 0.34
CA LEU A 167 -21.29 4.12 -0.59
C LEU A 167 -21.10 5.53 -1.15
N ASP A 168 -21.48 5.70 -2.40
CA ASP A 168 -21.26 6.94 -3.12
C ASP A 168 -21.90 8.14 -2.41
N SER A 169 -21.08 9.15 -2.19
CA SER A 169 -21.43 10.46 -1.70
C SER A 169 -20.43 11.43 -2.34
N GLY A 170 -20.87 12.57 -2.82
CA GLY A 170 -19.98 13.58 -3.41
C GLY A 170 -18.85 14.00 -2.48
N GLU A 171 -19.03 13.78 -1.17
CA GLU A 171 -18.07 14.12 -0.11
C GLU A 171 -17.15 12.93 0.29
N ASN A 172 -17.29 11.74 -0.33
CA ASN A 172 -16.49 10.56 0.00
C ASN A 172 -15.45 10.31 -1.10
N TYR A 173 -14.28 10.91 -0.98
CA TYR A 173 -13.23 10.87 -2.00
C TYR A 173 -11.83 10.71 -1.40
N SER A 174 -10.89 10.28 -2.24
CA SER A 174 -9.46 10.26 -1.95
C SER A 174 -8.66 10.35 -3.25
N SER A 175 -7.33 10.20 -3.14
CA SER A 175 -6.41 10.06 -4.27
C SER A 175 -5.65 8.73 -4.18
N ALA A 176 -5.01 8.31 -5.29
CA ALA A 176 -4.22 7.11 -5.30
C ALA A 176 -3.02 7.20 -4.33
N ARG A 177 -2.38 8.38 -4.25
CA ARG A 177 -1.30 8.65 -3.30
C ARG A 177 -1.76 8.54 -1.86
N ASP A 178 -2.87 9.19 -1.52
CA ASP A 178 -3.40 9.20 -0.15
C ASP A 178 -3.85 7.79 0.29
N LEU A 179 -4.48 7.01 -0.61
CA LEU A 179 -4.85 5.63 -0.33
C LEU A 179 -3.63 4.72 -0.13
N ALA A 180 -2.52 4.97 -0.84
CA ALA A 180 -1.28 4.24 -0.63
C ALA A 180 -0.69 4.54 0.76
N ALA A 181 -0.65 5.81 1.16
CA ALA A 181 -0.20 6.23 2.49
C ALA A 181 -1.12 5.68 3.61
N LEU A 182 -2.45 5.70 3.38
CA LEU A 182 -3.41 5.11 4.30
C LEU A 182 -3.19 3.60 4.47
N ALA A 183 -2.99 2.88 3.36
CA ALA A 183 -2.72 1.45 3.39
C ALA A 183 -1.40 1.13 4.08
N GLN A 184 -0.36 1.95 3.88
CA GLN A 184 0.90 1.84 4.59
C GLN A 184 0.70 1.94 6.11
N ALA A 185 0.00 2.97 6.57
CA ALA A 185 -0.31 3.15 7.99
C ALA A 185 -1.14 1.98 8.56
N ALA A 186 -2.15 1.52 7.82
CA ALA A 186 -3.01 0.43 8.27
C ALA A 186 -2.27 -0.91 8.37
N LEU A 187 -1.34 -1.20 7.45
CA LEU A 187 -0.54 -2.43 7.45
C LEU A 187 0.49 -2.50 8.59
N GLN A 188 0.79 -1.40 9.27
CA GLN A 188 1.60 -1.41 10.51
C GLN A 188 0.84 -2.06 11.67
N ASN A 189 -0.50 -2.06 11.64
CA ASN A 189 -1.30 -2.76 12.64
C ASN A 189 -1.38 -4.25 12.31
N GLN A 190 -0.84 -5.09 13.19
CA GLN A 190 -0.77 -6.55 12.96
C GLN A 190 -2.16 -7.20 12.81
N GLN A 191 -3.17 -6.74 13.56
CA GLN A 191 -4.53 -7.26 13.44
C GLN A 191 -5.13 -6.93 12.06
N PHE A 192 -4.99 -5.68 11.61
CA PHE A 192 -5.43 -5.26 10.29
C PHE A 192 -4.74 -6.10 9.19
N ARG A 193 -3.40 -6.21 9.27
CA ARG A 193 -2.60 -6.98 8.32
C ARG A 193 -3.04 -8.45 8.25
N THR A 194 -3.27 -9.10 9.39
CA THR A 194 -3.77 -10.48 9.46
C THR A 194 -5.11 -10.62 8.76
N VAL A 195 -6.06 -9.73 9.04
CA VAL A 195 -7.41 -9.77 8.48
C VAL A 195 -7.39 -9.61 6.96
N VAL A 196 -6.70 -8.59 6.44
CA VAL A 196 -6.70 -8.31 4.98
C VAL A 196 -5.94 -9.35 4.17
N GLY A 197 -4.98 -10.06 4.77
CA GLY A 197 -4.24 -11.17 4.17
C GLY A 197 -4.98 -12.51 4.22
N THR A 198 -6.07 -12.60 4.96
CA THR A 198 -6.84 -13.83 5.08
C THR A 198 -7.62 -14.12 3.80
N LYS A 199 -7.42 -15.30 3.23
CA LYS A 199 -8.11 -15.75 2.00
C LYS A 199 -9.55 -16.13 2.25
N THR A 200 -9.77 -17.02 3.23
CA THR A 200 -11.09 -17.52 3.61
C THR A 200 -11.10 -17.83 5.08
N ILE A 201 -12.21 -17.55 5.77
CA ILE A 201 -12.40 -17.86 7.18
C ILE A 201 -13.86 -18.25 7.44
N ALA A 202 -14.07 -19.21 8.32
CA ALA A 202 -15.39 -19.48 8.90
C ALA A 202 -15.49 -18.72 10.22
N CYS A 203 -16.41 -17.76 10.30
CA CYS A 203 -16.67 -16.99 11.53
C CYS A 203 -18.13 -16.56 11.61
N ALA A 204 -18.65 -16.45 12.83
CA ALA A 204 -20.02 -16.03 13.10
C ALA A 204 -21.08 -16.81 12.27
N GLY A 205 -20.90 -18.13 12.10
CA GLY A 205 -21.79 -18.99 11.31
C GLY A 205 -21.78 -18.74 9.80
N ARG A 206 -20.77 -18.02 9.28
CA ARG A 206 -20.61 -17.66 7.86
C ARG A 206 -19.24 -18.09 7.35
N THR A 207 -19.14 -18.47 6.08
CA THR A 207 -17.87 -18.61 5.38
C THR A 207 -17.61 -17.33 4.58
N LEU A 208 -16.55 -16.62 4.93
CA LEU A 208 -16.17 -15.36 4.32
C LEU A 208 -14.96 -15.57 3.41
N THR A 209 -15.10 -15.24 2.13
CA THR A 209 -14.02 -15.32 1.14
C THR A 209 -13.61 -13.90 0.73
N ASN A 210 -12.32 -13.66 0.73
CA ASN A 210 -11.77 -12.35 0.38
C ASN A 210 -12.00 -12.04 -1.10
N HIS A 211 -12.49 -10.85 -1.41
CA HIS A 211 -12.70 -10.42 -2.80
C HIS A 211 -11.39 -10.07 -3.54
N ASN A 212 -10.28 -9.90 -2.81
CA ASN A 212 -8.98 -9.64 -3.43
C ASN A 212 -8.37 -10.91 -4.02
N LYS A 213 -8.55 -11.09 -5.34
CA LYS A 213 -8.06 -12.27 -6.07
C LYS A 213 -6.54 -12.37 -6.14
N LEU A 214 -5.78 -11.28 -5.91
CA LEU A 214 -4.32 -11.31 -5.91
C LEU A 214 -3.77 -12.17 -4.77
N LEU A 215 -4.50 -12.37 -3.69
CA LEU A 215 -4.12 -13.31 -2.62
C LEU A 215 -3.90 -14.74 -3.11
N TRP A 216 -4.52 -15.14 -4.23
CA TRP A 216 -4.35 -16.46 -4.86
C TRP A 216 -3.48 -16.42 -6.11
N ARG A 217 -3.37 -15.26 -6.78
CA ARG A 217 -2.82 -15.13 -8.13
C ARG A 217 -1.45 -14.46 -8.18
N TYR A 218 -1.06 -13.76 -7.12
CA TYR A 218 0.20 -13.04 -7.06
C TYR A 218 1.02 -13.49 -5.85
N ASP A 219 2.22 -14.01 -6.10
CA ASP A 219 3.11 -14.48 -5.05
C ASP A 219 3.58 -13.32 -4.16
N GLY A 220 3.48 -13.55 -2.83
CA GLY A 220 3.79 -12.55 -1.83
C GLY A 220 2.67 -11.54 -1.55
N CYS A 221 1.47 -11.65 -2.19
CA CYS A 221 0.35 -10.74 -1.88
C CYS A 221 -0.13 -10.90 -0.43
N ILE A 222 -0.23 -9.76 0.30
CA ILE A 222 -0.63 -9.69 1.71
C ILE A 222 -1.92 -8.91 1.96
N GLY A 223 -2.60 -8.44 0.92
CA GLY A 223 -3.86 -7.67 1.05
C GLY A 223 -4.06 -6.74 -0.16
N VAL A 224 -4.91 -5.72 -0.10
CA VAL A 224 -5.58 -5.08 1.03
C VAL A 224 -7.10 -5.03 0.82
N LYS A 225 -7.60 -4.24 -0.18
CA LYS A 225 -9.04 -4.02 -0.35
C LYS A 225 -9.43 -3.71 -1.80
N THR A 226 -10.53 -4.32 -2.24
CA THR A 226 -11.22 -3.99 -3.49
C THR A 226 -12.32 -2.97 -3.27
N GLY A 227 -12.63 -2.17 -4.29
CA GLY A 227 -13.77 -1.26 -4.30
C GLY A 227 -14.43 -1.24 -5.67
N TYR A 228 -15.74 -1.08 -5.69
CA TYR A 228 -16.51 -0.88 -6.90
C TYR A 228 -17.83 -0.18 -6.60
N THR A 229 -18.14 0.85 -7.37
CA THR A 229 -19.47 1.37 -7.60
C THR A 229 -19.59 1.70 -9.08
N ARG A 230 -20.82 1.91 -9.55
CA ARG A 230 -21.03 2.27 -10.96
C ARG A 230 -20.32 3.57 -11.34
N HIS A 231 -20.27 4.55 -10.42
CA HIS A 231 -19.65 5.85 -10.68
C HIS A 231 -18.13 5.84 -10.46
N ALA A 232 -17.65 5.11 -9.46
CA ALA A 232 -16.22 5.03 -9.15
C ALA A 232 -15.44 4.13 -10.13
N GLY A 233 -16.10 3.17 -10.75
CA GLY A 233 -15.43 2.09 -11.46
C GLY A 233 -14.74 1.10 -10.50
N ARG A 234 -13.86 0.25 -11.03
CA ARG A 234 -13.09 -0.70 -10.25
C ARG A 234 -11.92 0.01 -9.57
N ILE A 235 -11.69 -0.33 -8.33
CA ILE A 235 -10.63 0.24 -7.49
C ILE A 235 -9.96 -0.91 -6.75
N LEU A 236 -8.65 -0.89 -6.72
CA LEU A 236 -7.87 -1.86 -5.96
C LEU A 236 -6.79 -1.17 -5.17
N VAL A 237 -6.64 -1.57 -3.92
CA VAL A 237 -5.46 -1.35 -3.10
C VAL A 237 -4.87 -2.72 -2.80
N SER A 238 -3.64 -2.97 -3.23
CA SER A 238 -2.94 -4.21 -2.95
C SER A 238 -1.59 -3.96 -2.29
N ALA A 239 -1.10 -4.96 -1.57
CA ALA A 239 0.24 -4.96 -1.03
C ALA A 239 0.87 -6.34 -1.23
N ALA A 240 2.18 -6.36 -1.45
CA ALA A 240 2.94 -7.59 -1.58
C ALA A 240 4.31 -7.48 -0.89
N GLU A 241 4.85 -8.62 -0.46
CA GLU A 241 6.17 -8.73 0.17
C GLU A 241 7.00 -9.79 -0.51
N ARG A 242 8.30 -9.50 -0.69
CA ARG A 242 9.33 -10.44 -1.11
C ARG A 242 10.60 -10.15 -0.32
N GLY A 243 10.98 -11.06 0.57
CA GLY A 243 12.07 -10.85 1.52
C GLY A 243 11.81 -9.63 2.42
N GLU A 244 12.74 -8.67 2.43
CA GLU A 244 12.58 -7.44 3.20
C GLU A 244 11.82 -6.32 2.46
N SER A 245 11.53 -6.50 1.19
CA SER A 245 10.82 -5.50 0.38
C SER A 245 9.32 -5.64 0.55
N GLN A 246 8.64 -4.51 0.74
CA GLN A 246 7.18 -4.41 0.75
C GLN A 246 6.75 -3.36 -0.26
N LEU A 247 5.74 -3.64 -1.05
CA LEU A 247 5.16 -2.73 -2.02
C LEU A 247 3.67 -2.53 -1.75
N ILE A 248 3.19 -1.33 -2.01
CA ILE A 248 1.76 -0.99 -1.98
C ILE A 248 1.39 -0.34 -3.31
N ALA A 249 0.44 -0.94 -4.01
CA ALA A 249 -0.11 -0.43 -5.26
C ALA A 249 -1.56 -0.01 -5.07
N VAL A 250 -1.93 1.09 -5.72
CA VAL A 250 -3.30 1.61 -5.77
C VAL A 250 -3.65 1.96 -7.20
N THR A 251 -4.82 1.50 -7.65
CA THR A 251 -5.43 1.95 -8.92
C THR A 251 -6.87 2.40 -8.71
N LEU A 252 -7.26 3.49 -9.38
CA LEU A 252 -8.61 4.06 -9.36
C LEU A 252 -9.19 4.10 -10.78
N ALA A 253 -10.48 3.77 -10.90
CA ALA A 253 -11.20 3.65 -12.18
C ALA A 253 -10.39 2.80 -13.18
N ASP A 254 -10.10 1.57 -12.81
CA ASP A 254 -9.20 0.64 -13.49
C ASP A 254 -9.99 -0.51 -14.12
N PRO A 255 -10.11 -0.58 -15.44
CA PRO A 255 -10.85 -1.67 -16.09
C PRO A 255 -10.14 -3.03 -15.99
N ASP A 256 -8.83 -3.08 -15.76
CA ASP A 256 -8.04 -4.31 -15.70
C ASP A 256 -7.13 -4.39 -14.44
N ASP A 257 -7.73 -4.11 -13.29
CA ASP A 257 -7.07 -3.96 -11.99
C ASP A 257 -6.11 -5.11 -11.61
N TRP A 258 -6.46 -6.36 -11.93
CA TRP A 258 -5.61 -7.50 -11.59
C TRP A 258 -4.31 -7.54 -12.37
N ARG A 259 -4.36 -7.25 -13.68
CA ARG A 259 -3.18 -7.21 -14.54
C ARG A 259 -2.31 -6.00 -14.21
N ASP A 260 -2.93 -4.84 -14.05
CA ASP A 260 -2.23 -3.59 -13.82
C ASP A 260 -1.50 -3.63 -12.46
N HIS A 261 -2.13 -4.20 -11.41
CA HIS A 261 -1.47 -4.40 -10.12
C HIS A 261 -0.31 -5.39 -10.18
N ALA A 262 -0.46 -6.52 -10.91
CA ALA A 262 0.65 -7.46 -11.08
C ALA A 262 1.85 -6.78 -11.76
N ALA A 263 1.61 -6.01 -12.83
CA ALA A 263 2.66 -5.29 -13.55
C ALA A 263 3.32 -4.20 -12.69
N LEU A 264 2.54 -3.44 -11.89
CA LEU A 264 3.06 -2.44 -10.96
C LEU A 264 3.95 -3.08 -9.88
N LEU A 265 3.49 -4.17 -9.27
CA LEU A 265 4.23 -4.87 -8.23
C LEU A 265 5.52 -5.50 -8.78
N ASP A 266 5.50 -6.13 -9.96
CA ASP A 266 6.70 -6.68 -10.60
C ASP A 266 7.71 -5.58 -10.93
N TYR A 267 7.24 -4.44 -11.47
CA TYR A 267 8.06 -3.26 -11.71
C TYR A 267 8.71 -2.76 -10.41
N GLY A 268 7.92 -2.60 -9.34
CA GLY A 268 8.41 -2.11 -8.06
C GLY A 268 9.48 -3.01 -7.45
N PHE A 269 9.29 -4.34 -7.47
CA PHE A 269 10.31 -5.28 -6.98
C PHE A 269 11.58 -5.22 -7.83
N ALA A 270 11.48 -5.06 -9.15
CA ALA A 270 12.64 -4.88 -10.02
C ALA A 270 13.41 -3.59 -9.71
N VAL A 271 12.69 -2.47 -9.46
CA VAL A 271 13.29 -1.20 -9.05
C VAL A 271 14.02 -1.34 -7.71
N LEU A 272 13.37 -1.90 -6.69
CA LEU A 272 13.99 -2.07 -5.36
C LEU A 272 15.21 -3.00 -5.42
N ALA A 273 15.15 -4.09 -6.18
CA ALA A 273 16.28 -5.00 -6.37
C ALA A 273 17.49 -4.29 -7.03
N SER A 274 17.24 -3.37 -7.96
CA SER A 274 18.31 -2.61 -8.63
C SER A 274 18.99 -1.57 -7.72
N GLN A 275 18.29 -1.12 -6.67
CA GLN A 275 18.78 -0.14 -5.69
C GLN A 275 19.58 -0.79 -4.55
N THR A 276 19.44 -2.11 -4.35
CA THR A 276 20.15 -2.84 -3.30
C THR A 276 21.62 -3.03 -3.71
N PRO A 277 22.62 -2.53 -2.95
CA PRO A 277 24.02 -2.75 -3.28
C PRO A 277 24.34 -4.25 -3.29
N VAL A 278 24.87 -4.76 -4.40
CA VAL A 278 25.42 -6.12 -4.46
C VAL A 278 26.75 -6.10 -3.70
N TYR A 279 26.74 -6.43 -2.41
CA TYR A 279 27.97 -6.72 -1.69
C TYR A 279 28.54 -8.02 -2.27
N PRO A 280 29.78 -8.04 -2.83
CA PRO A 280 30.37 -9.28 -3.26
C PRO A 280 30.51 -10.20 -2.05
N GLN A 281 29.93 -11.39 -2.13
CA GLN A 281 30.09 -12.40 -1.10
C GLN A 281 31.57 -12.61 -0.85
N ASN A 282 32.07 -12.31 0.36
CA ASN A 282 33.45 -12.46 0.76
C ASN A 282 33.92 -13.88 0.41
N ARG A 283 34.82 -13.97 -0.57
CA ARG A 283 35.60 -15.21 -0.76
C ARG A 283 36.26 -15.49 0.58
N ARG A 284 35.91 -16.60 1.20
CA ARG A 284 36.64 -17.12 2.38
C ARG A 284 38.12 -17.15 2.03
N ILE A 285 38.89 -16.24 2.61
CA ILE A 285 40.35 -16.33 2.57
C ILE A 285 40.69 -17.56 3.43
N VAL A 286 41.02 -18.67 2.79
CA VAL A 286 41.56 -19.85 3.47
C VAL A 286 43.04 -19.56 3.67
N TRP A 287 43.41 -19.24 4.88
CA TRP A 287 44.82 -19.16 5.29
C TRP A 287 45.33 -20.61 5.31
N LYS A 288 46.35 -20.90 4.48
CA LYS A 288 47.15 -22.12 4.56
C LYS A 288 48.29 -21.94 5.56
#